data_75d7012c7e29035cfa5c18e7ea9bda3d
#
_entry.id   75d7012c7e29035cfa5c18e7ea9bda3d
#
_cell.length_a   1.000
_cell.length_b   1.000
_cell.length_c   1.000
_cell.angle_alpha   90.00
_cell.angle_beta   90.00
_cell.angle_gamma   90.00
#
_symmetry.space_group_name_H-M   'P 1'
#
loop_
_entity.id
_entity.type
_entity.pdbx_description
1 polymer ?
#
loop_
_entity_poly.entity_id
_entity_poly.type
_entity_poly.pdbx_seq_one_letter_code
_entity_poly.pdbx_strand_id
1 'polypeptide(L)'
;LRIVYDQYENFDDKYGHMYYKKPFSYYKLRFDYRFVGDQTPGGEAWNVRNSGIMVHSQSAASNTFEQHFPVSIEVQLLGGLSDDKVRTTANLCSPGTAVERFGAIDYSHCINSTSKTYHGDQWVHVEVVVMGEEYIAHLIDNDTVLRYEHPQIGGAFISKALKGQDWESMGVSNKEKWIAMEGERLSEGYIAVQAESHPIDFKNIELLDLCGCTDPKALNYKSYFIKSDNKACIYKSN
;
A
#
# COMPACT_ATOMS: atom_id res chain seq x y z
N LEU A 1 -13.25 9.72 -5.92
CA LEU A 1 -12.69 8.83 -6.94
C LEU A 1 -13.51 7.55 -6.99
N ARG A 2 -13.90 7.14 -8.16
CA ARG A 2 -14.52 5.82 -8.41
C ARG A 2 -13.66 5.05 -9.39
N ILE A 3 -13.33 3.81 -9.06
CA ILE A 3 -12.68 2.85 -9.95
C ILE A 3 -13.77 1.90 -10.44
N VAL A 4 -13.89 1.75 -11.75
CA VAL A 4 -14.89 0.89 -12.40
C VAL A 4 -14.27 0.18 -13.60
N TYR A 5 -14.93 -0.88 -14.02
CA TYR A 5 -14.57 -1.70 -15.17
C TYR A 5 -15.68 -1.71 -16.22
N ASP A 6 -16.51 -0.67 -16.28
CA ASP A 6 -17.69 -0.56 -17.16
C ASP A 6 -17.37 -0.53 -18.66
N GLN A 7 -16.08 -0.37 -19.01
CA GLN A 7 -15.57 -0.46 -20.38
C GLN A 7 -15.01 -1.86 -20.73
N TYR A 8 -15.09 -2.82 -19.80
CA TYR A 8 -14.54 -4.16 -19.97
C TYR A 8 -15.67 -5.20 -19.91
N GLU A 9 -15.73 -6.10 -20.89
CA GLU A 9 -16.64 -7.26 -20.85
C GLU A 9 -16.18 -8.31 -19.84
N ASN A 10 -14.85 -8.50 -19.72
CA ASN A 10 -14.21 -9.38 -18.76
C ASN A 10 -13.00 -8.69 -18.12
N PHE A 11 -12.64 -9.14 -16.94
CA PHE A 11 -11.49 -8.61 -16.22
C PHE A 11 -10.16 -8.88 -16.93
N ASP A 12 -9.96 -10.12 -17.43
CA ASP A 12 -8.78 -10.54 -18.20
C ASP A 12 -7.46 -10.04 -17.59
N ASP A 13 -7.31 -10.19 -16.28
CA ASP A 13 -6.15 -9.74 -15.50
C ASP A 13 -5.78 -8.25 -15.68
N LYS A 14 -6.78 -7.40 -15.94
CA LYS A 14 -6.60 -5.96 -16.11
C LYS A 14 -6.44 -5.25 -14.76
N TYR A 15 -5.39 -5.62 -14.02
CA TYR A 15 -4.97 -4.87 -12.84
C TYR A 15 -4.51 -3.47 -13.21
N GLY A 16 -4.77 -2.51 -12.36
CA GLY A 16 -4.37 -1.13 -12.60
C GLY A 16 -3.96 -0.40 -11.34
N HIS A 17 -3.05 0.57 -11.48
CA HIS A 17 -2.54 1.35 -10.36
C HIS A 17 -2.51 2.84 -10.74
N MET A 18 -3.19 3.66 -9.96
CA MET A 18 -3.14 5.11 -10.09
C MET A 18 -2.17 5.69 -9.08
N TYR A 19 -1.05 6.20 -9.55
CA TYR A 19 0.05 6.70 -8.72
C TYR A 19 -0.06 8.18 -8.39
N TYR A 20 0.33 8.54 -7.17
CA TYR A 20 0.68 9.91 -6.86
C TYR A 20 2.07 10.24 -7.43
N LYS A 21 2.26 11.47 -7.91
CA LYS A 21 3.42 11.86 -8.76
C LYS A 21 4.79 11.91 -8.08
N LYS A 22 4.86 11.91 -6.76
CA LYS A 22 6.14 11.94 -6.01
C LYS A 22 6.18 10.91 -4.89
N PRO A 23 7.37 10.43 -4.49
CA PRO A 23 7.51 9.56 -3.34
C PRO A 23 7.34 10.32 -2.02
N PHE A 24 7.12 9.55 -0.94
CA PHE A 24 7.08 10.02 0.44
C PHE A 24 7.78 9.03 1.35
N SER A 25 8.28 9.51 2.49
CA SER A 25 8.97 8.69 3.49
C SER A 25 8.26 8.66 4.85
N TYR A 26 8.00 9.83 5.45
CA TYR A 26 7.31 9.94 6.74
C TYR A 26 6.01 10.70 6.54
N TYR A 27 4.88 10.04 6.75
CA TYR A 27 3.58 10.65 6.51
C TYR A 27 2.45 9.90 7.21
N LYS A 28 1.30 10.56 7.28
CA LYS A 28 0.01 9.94 7.56
C LYS A 28 -0.86 10.07 6.33
N LEU A 29 -1.42 8.97 5.89
CA LEU A 29 -2.41 8.91 4.80
C LEU A 29 -3.73 8.47 5.39
N ARG A 30 -4.81 9.19 5.12
CA ARG A 30 -6.15 8.78 5.50
C ARG A 30 -7.09 8.83 4.31
N PHE A 31 -8.08 7.96 4.30
CA PHE A 31 -9.09 7.87 3.26
C PHE A 31 -10.30 7.07 3.74
N ASP A 32 -11.42 7.28 3.07
CA ASP A 32 -12.57 6.40 3.20
C ASP A 32 -12.72 5.61 1.91
N TYR A 33 -13.07 4.32 2.03
CA TYR A 33 -13.39 3.47 0.88
C TYR A 33 -14.71 2.74 1.07
N ARG A 34 -15.32 2.29 -0.03
CA ARG A 34 -16.41 1.31 -0.05
C ARG A 34 -16.41 0.54 -1.35
N PHE A 35 -16.73 -0.72 -1.29
CA PHE A 35 -17.04 -1.50 -2.50
C PHE A 35 -18.46 -1.21 -2.96
N VAL A 36 -18.69 -1.21 -4.27
CA VAL A 36 -20.00 -0.95 -4.87
C VAL A 36 -20.25 -1.89 -6.05
N GLY A 37 -21.52 -2.29 -6.23
CA GLY A 37 -21.91 -3.18 -7.33
C GLY A 37 -21.32 -4.58 -7.25
N ASP A 38 -21.17 -5.20 -8.41
CA ASP A 38 -20.69 -6.56 -8.56
C ASP A 38 -19.28 -6.59 -9.16
N GLN A 39 -18.57 -7.68 -8.94
CA GLN A 39 -17.28 -7.93 -9.57
C GLN A 39 -17.41 -8.02 -11.08
N THR A 40 -16.46 -7.47 -11.82
CA THR A 40 -16.34 -7.65 -13.27
C THR A 40 -16.22 -9.14 -13.61
N PRO A 41 -16.98 -9.65 -14.60
CA PRO A 41 -16.88 -11.03 -15.03
C PRO A 41 -15.43 -11.45 -15.34
N GLY A 42 -15.07 -12.70 -15.04
CA GLY A 42 -13.71 -13.23 -15.26
C GLY A 42 -12.70 -12.87 -14.18
N GLY A 43 -13.09 -12.10 -13.16
CA GLY A 43 -12.23 -11.91 -11.98
C GLY A 43 -12.21 -13.15 -11.08
N GLU A 44 -11.06 -13.39 -10.44
CA GLU A 44 -10.88 -14.51 -9.51
C GLU A 44 -11.74 -14.35 -8.24
N ALA A 45 -12.08 -15.44 -7.60
CA ALA A 45 -12.91 -15.42 -6.40
C ALA A 45 -12.29 -14.61 -5.24
N TRP A 46 -10.97 -14.57 -5.13
CA TRP A 46 -10.25 -13.79 -4.14
C TRP A 46 -10.25 -12.28 -4.43
N ASN A 47 -10.50 -11.86 -5.70
CA ASN A 47 -10.61 -10.46 -6.10
C ASN A 47 -11.98 -9.84 -5.77
N VAL A 48 -12.97 -10.65 -5.35
CA VAL A 48 -14.28 -10.12 -4.95
C VAL A 48 -14.12 -9.20 -3.74
N ARG A 49 -14.56 -7.95 -3.86
CA ARG A 49 -14.45 -6.91 -2.83
C ARG A 49 -13.01 -6.85 -2.27
N ASN A 50 -12.04 -6.77 -3.19
CA ASN A 50 -10.61 -6.67 -2.94
C ASN A 50 -10.04 -5.48 -3.72
N SER A 51 -9.15 -4.73 -3.09
CA SER A 51 -8.41 -3.59 -3.62
C SER A 51 -7.30 -3.25 -2.64
N GLY A 52 -6.49 -2.24 -2.92
CA GLY A 52 -5.41 -1.84 -2.02
C GLY A 52 -4.90 -0.42 -2.23
N ILE A 53 -4.18 0.05 -1.23
CA ILE A 53 -3.31 1.22 -1.34
C ILE A 53 -1.88 0.74 -1.21
N MET A 54 -1.10 0.94 -2.26
CA MET A 54 0.34 0.65 -2.24
C MET A 54 1.07 1.80 -1.57
N VAL A 55 1.91 1.49 -0.58
CA VAL A 55 2.84 2.42 0.07
C VAL A 55 4.27 1.89 -0.10
N HIS A 56 5.26 2.74 -0.02
CA HIS A 56 6.65 2.38 -0.37
C HIS A 56 6.77 1.65 -1.71
N SER A 57 5.89 1.97 -2.65
CA SER A 57 5.84 1.32 -3.95
C SER A 57 6.99 1.76 -4.85
N GLN A 58 7.44 0.84 -5.70
CA GLN A 58 8.22 1.21 -6.87
C GLN A 58 7.53 2.31 -7.67
N SER A 59 8.26 3.03 -8.52
CA SER A 59 7.67 4.09 -9.34
C SER A 59 6.77 3.55 -10.45
N ALA A 60 5.79 4.34 -10.89
CA ALA A 60 4.98 4.00 -12.06
C ALA A 60 5.83 3.71 -13.31
N ALA A 61 6.93 4.45 -13.48
CA ALA A 61 7.84 4.27 -14.63
C ALA A 61 8.62 2.95 -14.59
N SER A 62 8.78 2.33 -13.42
CA SER A 62 9.44 1.03 -13.26
C SER A 62 8.47 -0.14 -13.20
N ASN A 63 7.17 0.12 -13.08
CA ASN A 63 6.12 -0.89 -13.15
C ASN A 63 5.81 -1.16 -14.63
N THR A 64 6.01 -2.39 -15.10
CA THR A 64 5.73 -2.73 -16.49
C THR A 64 4.23 -2.89 -16.71
N PHE A 65 3.80 -2.79 -17.97
CA PHE A 65 2.38 -2.94 -18.32
C PHE A 65 1.82 -4.33 -17.93
N GLU A 66 2.65 -5.36 -18.02
CA GLU A 66 2.27 -6.74 -17.70
C GLU A 66 2.42 -7.05 -16.20
N GLN A 67 2.91 -6.13 -15.39
CA GLN A 67 3.12 -6.35 -13.97
C GLN A 67 1.82 -6.07 -13.19
N HIS A 68 1.19 -7.13 -12.68
CA HIS A 68 -0.08 -7.06 -11.97
C HIS A 68 0.02 -6.32 -10.64
N PHE A 69 1.09 -6.54 -9.88
CA PHE A 69 1.33 -5.89 -8.59
C PHE A 69 2.71 -5.25 -8.55
N PRO A 70 2.83 -3.97 -8.20
CA PRO A 70 4.14 -3.33 -8.03
C PRO A 70 4.84 -3.91 -6.79
N VAL A 71 6.17 -3.94 -6.83
CA VAL A 71 6.97 -4.19 -5.62
C VAL A 71 6.67 -3.07 -4.62
N SER A 72 6.00 -3.40 -3.52
CA SER A 72 5.42 -2.44 -2.57
C SER A 72 5.01 -3.11 -1.25
N ILE A 73 4.60 -2.30 -0.31
CA ILE A 73 3.76 -2.68 0.82
C ILE A 73 2.32 -2.32 0.46
N GLU A 74 1.42 -3.29 0.46
CA GLU A 74 0.00 -3.07 0.20
C GLU A 74 -0.80 -3.02 1.50
N VAL A 75 -1.55 -1.94 1.68
CA VAL A 75 -2.65 -1.87 2.65
C VAL A 75 -3.87 -2.47 1.96
N GLN A 76 -4.08 -3.78 2.14
CA GLN A 76 -5.14 -4.52 1.46
C GLN A 76 -6.50 -4.16 2.04
N LEU A 77 -7.42 -3.80 1.15
CA LEU A 77 -8.80 -3.42 1.49
C LEU A 77 -9.74 -4.53 1.07
N LEU A 78 -10.44 -5.10 2.05
CA LEU A 78 -11.42 -6.16 1.80
C LEU A 78 -12.82 -5.76 2.28
N GLY A 79 -13.84 -6.28 1.59
CA GLY A 79 -15.23 -6.23 2.04
C GLY A 79 -15.77 -7.62 2.33
N GLY A 80 -16.68 -7.74 3.29
CA GLY A 80 -17.33 -9.02 3.64
C GLY A 80 -18.14 -9.60 2.47
N LEU A 81 -18.15 -10.92 2.34
CA LEU A 81 -18.79 -11.65 1.26
C LEU A 81 -20.22 -12.12 1.62
N SER A 82 -20.74 -11.71 2.78
CA SER A 82 -22.07 -12.12 3.30
C SER A 82 -22.22 -13.64 3.49
N ASP A 83 -21.09 -14.30 3.81
CA ASP A 83 -20.99 -15.75 4.02
C ASP A 83 -20.70 -16.11 5.49
N ASP A 84 -20.96 -15.19 6.42
CA ASP A 84 -20.70 -15.30 7.87
C ASP A 84 -19.25 -15.58 8.27
N LYS A 85 -18.31 -15.52 7.32
CA LYS A 85 -16.87 -15.68 7.61
C LYS A 85 -16.21 -14.37 7.95
N VAL A 86 -15.22 -14.44 8.83
CA VAL A 86 -14.38 -13.29 9.14
C VAL A 86 -13.50 -12.99 7.92
N ARG A 87 -13.57 -11.73 7.47
CA ARG A 87 -12.73 -11.18 6.41
C ARG A 87 -12.27 -9.79 6.82
N THR A 88 -11.12 -9.74 7.45
CA THR A 88 -10.53 -8.50 7.95
C THR A 88 -10.08 -7.59 6.80
N THR A 89 -9.97 -6.29 7.06
CA THR A 89 -9.50 -5.28 6.11
C THR A 89 -8.36 -4.46 6.70
N ALA A 90 -7.73 -3.61 5.90
CA ALA A 90 -6.46 -2.98 6.23
C ALA A 90 -5.40 -4.04 6.65
N ASN A 91 -5.40 -5.16 5.94
CA ASN A 91 -4.38 -6.19 6.05
C ASN A 91 -3.06 -5.69 5.43
N LEU A 92 -1.99 -6.42 5.64
CA LEU A 92 -0.74 -6.25 4.88
C LEU A 92 -0.71 -7.33 3.79
N CYS A 93 -0.44 -6.94 2.53
CA CYS A 93 0.15 -7.84 1.55
C CYS A 93 1.48 -7.25 1.04
N SER A 94 2.43 -8.12 0.70
CA SER A 94 3.83 -7.74 0.49
C SER A 94 4.37 -8.26 -0.85
N PRO A 95 3.88 -7.73 -2.01
CA PRO A 95 4.40 -8.14 -3.30
C PRO A 95 5.88 -7.71 -3.47
N GLY A 96 6.80 -8.66 -3.46
CA GLY A 96 8.25 -8.41 -3.57
C GLY A 96 8.88 -7.72 -2.36
N THR A 97 8.21 -7.73 -1.23
CA THR A 97 8.67 -7.12 0.01
C THR A 97 8.52 -8.07 1.19
N ALA A 98 9.13 -7.74 2.32
CA ALA A 98 8.98 -8.42 3.59
C ALA A 98 9.00 -7.38 4.72
N VAL A 99 8.57 -7.76 5.90
CA VAL A 99 8.54 -6.90 7.08
C VAL A 99 9.09 -7.63 8.30
N GLU A 100 9.42 -6.90 9.35
CA GLU A 100 9.72 -7.52 10.64
C GLU A 100 8.49 -7.50 11.55
N ARG A 101 8.24 -8.63 12.20
CA ARG A 101 7.24 -8.78 13.25
C ARG A 101 7.81 -9.61 14.39
N PHE A 102 7.55 -9.19 15.60
CA PHE A 102 8.01 -9.89 16.81
C PHE A 102 9.53 -10.16 16.82
N GLY A 103 10.32 -9.28 16.22
CA GLY A 103 11.78 -9.37 16.17
C GLY A 103 12.35 -10.34 15.13
N ALA A 104 11.55 -10.78 14.18
CA ALA A 104 11.98 -11.63 13.06
C ALA A 104 11.37 -11.18 11.73
N ILE A 105 12.06 -11.47 10.62
CA ILE A 105 11.51 -11.23 9.28
C ILE A 105 10.34 -12.17 9.04
N ASP A 106 9.19 -11.59 8.69
CA ASP A 106 7.97 -12.30 8.28
C ASP A 106 7.85 -12.22 6.76
N TYR A 107 7.98 -13.38 6.12
CA TYR A 107 7.87 -13.53 4.66
C TYR A 107 6.45 -13.89 4.19
N SER A 108 5.47 -13.87 5.08
CA SER A 108 4.07 -14.13 4.72
C SER A 108 3.61 -13.11 3.69
N HIS A 109 3.07 -13.59 2.56
CA HIS A 109 2.61 -12.70 1.50
C HIS A 109 1.50 -11.77 1.97
N CYS A 110 0.50 -12.32 2.70
CA CYS A 110 -0.55 -11.51 3.32
C CYS A 110 -0.69 -11.84 4.81
N ILE A 111 -0.86 -10.80 5.62
CA ILE A 111 -0.99 -10.85 7.07
C ILE A 111 -2.29 -10.13 7.45
N ASN A 112 -3.20 -10.84 8.10
CA ASN A 112 -4.47 -10.30 8.53
C ASN A 112 -4.30 -9.27 9.66
N SER A 113 -5.07 -8.20 9.57
CA SER A 113 -5.27 -7.24 10.65
C SER A 113 -6.20 -7.81 11.73
N THR A 114 -6.42 -7.04 12.79
CA THR A 114 -7.42 -7.35 13.83
C THR A 114 -8.74 -6.64 13.61
N SER A 115 -8.99 -6.09 12.40
CA SER A 115 -10.22 -5.40 12.11
C SER A 115 -11.43 -6.34 12.11
N LYS A 116 -12.62 -5.77 12.28
CA LYS A 116 -13.86 -6.50 12.00
C LYS A 116 -14.07 -6.65 10.48
N THR A 117 -15.07 -7.46 10.10
CA THR A 117 -15.55 -7.58 8.73
C THR A 117 -16.58 -6.47 8.45
N TYR A 118 -16.45 -5.81 7.29
CA TYR A 118 -17.37 -4.77 6.83
C TYR A 118 -18.18 -5.29 5.65
N HIS A 119 -19.49 -5.43 5.85
CA HIS A 119 -20.41 -5.98 4.85
C HIS A 119 -21.13 -4.86 4.07
N GLY A 120 -21.56 -5.19 2.85
CA GLY A 120 -22.31 -4.27 2.00
C GLY A 120 -21.48 -3.07 1.53
N ASP A 121 -22.16 -2.00 1.14
CA ASP A 121 -21.57 -0.80 0.53
C ASP A 121 -21.30 0.31 1.56
N GLN A 122 -20.96 -0.07 2.80
CA GLN A 122 -20.65 0.90 3.85
C GLN A 122 -19.27 1.53 3.66
N TRP A 123 -19.17 2.81 4.03
CA TRP A 123 -17.89 3.50 4.09
C TRP A 123 -17.04 3.00 5.27
N VAL A 124 -15.77 2.75 5.00
CA VAL A 124 -14.76 2.37 5.99
C VAL A 124 -13.67 3.43 6.02
N HIS A 125 -13.40 3.96 7.20
CA HIS A 125 -12.33 4.94 7.41
C HIS A 125 -11.01 4.25 7.74
N VAL A 126 -9.97 4.54 6.96
CA VAL A 126 -8.63 3.97 7.12
C VAL A 126 -7.61 5.09 7.29
N GLU A 127 -6.69 4.93 8.23
CA GLU A 127 -5.46 5.70 8.31
C GLU A 127 -4.25 4.77 8.21
N VAL A 128 -3.21 5.23 7.51
CA VAL A 128 -1.91 4.56 7.41
C VAL A 128 -0.84 5.51 7.90
N VAL A 129 -0.10 5.10 8.91
CA VAL A 129 1.05 5.84 9.46
C VAL A 129 2.30 5.19 8.94
N VAL A 130 3.09 5.92 8.15
CA VAL A 130 4.35 5.45 7.55
C VAL A 130 5.50 6.26 8.15
N MET A 131 6.45 5.57 8.80
CA MET A 131 7.62 6.15 9.45
C MET A 131 8.91 5.68 8.78
N GLY A 132 9.04 5.98 7.47
CA GLY A 132 10.19 5.57 6.68
C GLY A 132 10.44 4.07 6.77
N GLU A 133 11.68 3.70 7.07
CA GLU A 133 12.08 2.30 7.28
C GLU A 133 11.84 1.77 8.70
N GLU A 134 11.32 2.61 9.60
CA GLU A 134 11.17 2.23 11.01
C GLU A 134 9.94 1.33 11.21
N TYR A 135 8.75 1.82 10.85
CA TYR A 135 7.51 1.04 10.96
C TYR A 135 6.39 1.59 10.09
N ILE A 136 5.40 0.76 9.86
CA ILE A 136 4.11 1.13 9.27
C ILE A 136 3.00 0.61 10.21
N ALA A 137 1.95 1.41 10.39
CA ALA A 137 0.77 1.03 11.14
C ALA A 137 -0.49 1.33 10.34
N HIS A 138 -1.44 0.38 10.36
CA HIS A 138 -2.76 0.52 9.77
C HIS A 138 -3.80 0.72 10.88
N LEU A 139 -4.66 1.70 10.69
CA LEU A 139 -5.70 2.04 11.66
C LEU A 139 -7.07 2.03 10.98
N ILE A 140 -8.08 1.59 11.71
CA ILE A 140 -9.49 1.69 11.33
C ILE A 140 -10.18 2.48 12.45
N ASP A 141 -10.87 3.58 12.10
CA ASP A 141 -11.59 4.42 13.05
C ASP A 141 -10.70 4.85 14.25
N ASN A 142 -9.42 5.15 14.01
CA ASN A 142 -8.34 5.49 14.96
C ASN A 142 -7.79 4.31 15.80
N ASP A 143 -8.31 3.10 15.68
CA ASP A 143 -7.76 1.92 16.35
C ASP A 143 -6.68 1.27 15.49
N THR A 144 -5.48 1.06 16.05
CA THR A 144 -4.41 0.33 15.34
C THR A 144 -4.78 -1.14 15.21
N VAL A 145 -5.01 -1.58 13.96
CA VAL A 145 -5.43 -2.95 13.65
C VAL A 145 -4.28 -3.82 13.14
N LEU A 146 -3.18 -3.20 12.69
CA LEU A 146 -1.96 -3.90 12.29
C LEU A 146 -0.76 -2.96 12.42
N ARG A 147 0.36 -3.49 12.91
CA ARG A 147 1.64 -2.80 12.94
C ARG A 147 2.76 -3.78 12.65
N TYR A 148 3.74 -3.34 11.90
CA TYR A 148 4.96 -4.07 11.57
C TYR A 148 6.12 -3.09 11.37
N GLU A 149 7.33 -3.62 11.41
CA GLU A 149 8.56 -2.85 11.43
C GLU A 149 9.43 -3.21 10.23
N HIS A 150 10.36 -2.34 9.92
CA HIS A 150 11.45 -2.59 8.98
C HIS A 150 10.99 -3.16 7.63
N PRO A 151 10.10 -2.47 6.89
CA PRO A 151 9.74 -2.88 5.54
C PRO A 151 10.99 -2.93 4.65
N GLN A 152 11.14 -4.00 3.87
CA GLN A 152 12.33 -4.26 3.07
C GLN A 152 12.01 -5.00 1.79
N ILE A 153 12.90 -4.95 0.82
CA ILE A 153 12.83 -5.79 -0.37
C ILE A 153 13.04 -7.25 0.06
N GLY A 154 12.15 -8.14 -0.35
CA GLY A 154 12.23 -9.56 0.02
C GLY A 154 10.93 -10.31 -0.24
N GLY A 155 10.84 -11.50 0.32
CA GLY A 155 9.66 -12.35 0.14
C GLY A 155 9.50 -12.85 -1.29
N ALA A 156 8.42 -13.57 -1.55
CA ALA A 156 8.01 -14.03 -2.87
C ALA A 156 9.19 -14.56 -3.71
N PHE A 157 9.30 -14.13 -4.98
CA PHE A 157 10.37 -14.54 -5.91
C PHE A 157 11.77 -14.02 -5.52
N ILE A 158 11.86 -13.03 -4.65
CA ILE A 158 13.12 -12.38 -4.25
C ILE A 158 13.87 -13.26 -3.25
N SER A 159 13.18 -13.72 -2.21
CA SER A 159 13.83 -14.43 -1.11
C SER A 159 14.05 -15.89 -1.41
N LYS A 160 15.32 -16.30 -1.40
CA LYS A 160 15.72 -17.70 -1.58
C LYS A 160 15.10 -18.66 -0.55
N ALA A 161 14.68 -18.13 0.60
CA ALA A 161 13.98 -18.90 1.63
C ALA A 161 12.59 -19.40 1.17
N LEU A 162 11.98 -18.75 0.17
CA LEU A 162 10.65 -19.07 -0.36
C LEU A 162 10.74 -19.74 -1.72
N LYS A 163 11.36 -20.91 -1.78
CA LYS A 163 11.50 -21.68 -3.02
C LYS A 163 10.12 -22.02 -3.62
N GLY A 164 9.91 -21.69 -4.90
CA GLY A 164 8.80 -22.16 -5.70
C GLY A 164 7.63 -21.20 -5.92
N GLN A 165 7.72 -19.96 -5.48
CA GLN A 165 6.75 -18.93 -5.89
C GLN A 165 7.15 -18.38 -7.27
N ASP A 166 6.29 -18.61 -8.26
CA ASP A 166 6.48 -18.11 -9.62
C ASP A 166 5.85 -16.73 -9.74
N TRP A 167 6.70 -15.71 -9.87
CA TRP A 167 6.29 -14.35 -10.15
C TRP A 167 6.33 -13.97 -11.64
N GLU A 168 6.73 -14.89 -12.51
CA GLU A 168 6.70 -14.64 -13.95
C GLU A 168 5.28 -14.36 -14.44
N SER A 169 4.31 -15.08 -13.87
CA SER A 169 2.88 -14.86 -14.12
C SER A 169 2.39 -13.48 -13.68
N MET A 170 3.14 -12.77 -12.81
CA MET A 170 2.83 -11.43 -12.33
C MET A 170 3.48 -10.33 -13.16
N GLY A 171 4.21 -10.67 -14.23
CA GLY A 171 4.81 -9.72 -15.17
C GLY A 171 5.97 -8.90 -14.61
N VAL A 172 6.57 -9.29 -13.47
CA VAL A 172 7.69 -8.54 -12.89
C VAL A 172 8.91 -8.61 -13.79
N SER A 173 9.35 -7.46 -14.27
CA SER A 173 10.59 -7.32 -15.03
C SER A 173 11.80 -7.08 -14.14
N ASN A 174 13.00 -7.34 -14.69
CA ASN A 174 14.28 -7.09 -14.00
C ASN A 174 14.39 -7.81 -12.65
N LYS A 175 13.97 -9.07 -12.59
CA LYS A 175 14.01 -9.92 -11.39
C LYS A 175 15.37 -9.90 -10.70
N GLU A 176 16.46 -10.00 -11.49
CA GLU A 176 17.81 -10.03 -10.97
C GLU A 176 18.16 -8.78 -10.18
N LYS A 177 17.63 -7.61 -10.61
CA LYS A 177 17.80 -6.37 -9.88
C LYS A 177 17.12 -6.44 -8.51
N TRP A 178 15.87 -6.88 -8.46
CA TRP A 178 15.12 -7.01 -7.21
C TRP A 178 15.76 -8.04 -6.27
N ILE A 179 16.21 -9.19 -6.81
CA ILE A 179 16.92 -10.22 -6.03
C ILE A 179 18.24 -9.67 -5.45
N ALA A 180 18.95 -8.84 -6.20
CA ALA A 180 20.18 -8.20 -5.72
C ALA A 180 19.94 -7.19 -4.58
N MET A 181 18.71 -6.65 -4.47
CA MET A 181 18.30 -5.72 -3.43
C MET A 181 17.69 -6.41 -2.19
N GLU A 182 17.68 -7.75 -2.12
CA GLU A 182 17.11 -8.47 -0.98
C GLU A 182 17.68 -7.95 0.35
N GLY A 183 16.78 -7.57 1.27
CA GLY A 183 17.12 -7.01 2.57
C GLY A 183 17.33 -5.49 2.59
N GLU A 184 17.32 -4.80 1.44
CA GLU A 184 17.36 -3.35 1.42
C GLU A 184 16.08 -2.77 2.07
N ARG A 185 16.26 -1.87 3.03
CA ARG A 185 15.15 -1.21 3.75
C ARG A 185 14.41 -0.23 2.83
N LEU A 186 13.10 -0.23 2.94
CA LEU A 186 12.23 0.71 2.23
C LEU A 186 12.07 1.97 3.07
N SER A 187 12.87 2.99 2.79
CA SER A 187 12.84 4.26 3.53
C SER A 187 11.88 5.29 2.94
N GLU A 188 11.56 5.16 1.65
CA GLU A 188 10.61 5.99 0.90
C GLU A 188 10.02 5.22 -0.28
N GLY A 189 8.95 5.71 -0.86
CA GLY A 189 8.38 5.15 -2.08
C GLY A 189 7.11 5.87 -2.52
N TYR A 190 6.56 5.42 -3.63
CA TYR A 190 5.35 5.99 -4.20
C TYR A 190 4.10 5.44 -3.50
N ILE A 191 3.00 6.17 -3.66
CA ILE A 191 1.67 5.77 -3.22
C ILE A 191 0.82 5.52 -4.47
N ALA A 192 0.14 4.38 -4.51
CA ALA A 192 -0.78 4.05 -5.59
C ALA A 192 -2.09 3.48 -5.05
N VAL A 193 -3.18 3.75 -5.77
CA VAL A 193 -4.50 3.15 -5.55
C VAL A 193 -4.67 2.02 -6.56
N GLN A 194 -5.09 0.86 -6.09
CA GLN A 194 -5.22 -0.35 -6.92
C GLN A 194 -6.62 -0.48 -7.51
N ALA A 195 -6.69 -0.98 -8.74
CA ALA A 195 -7.88 -1.51 -9.40
C ALA A 195 -7.73 -3.03 -9.56
N GLU A 196 -8.72 -3.81 -9.05
CA GLU A 196 -8.61 -5.27 -8.91
C GLU A 196 -9.96 -5.98 -9.14
N SER A 197 -10.53 -5.82 -10.32
CA SER A 197 -11.78 -6.40 -10.82
C SER A 197 -13.09 -5.96 -10.15
N HIS A 198 -13.11 -5.55 -8.88
CA HIS A 198 -14.32 -5.12 -8.19
C HIS A 198 -14.39 -3.58 -8.10
N PRO A 199 -15.52 -2.95 -8.47
CA PRO A 199 -15.66 -1.50 -8.36
C PRO A 199 -15.56 -1.01 -6.93
N ILE A 200 -14.82 0.09 -6.76
CA ILE A 200 -14.55 0.68 -5.44
C ILE A 200 -14.60 2.21 -5.51
N ASP A 201 -15.19 2.81 -4.49
CA ASP A 201 -15.17 4.25 -4.27
C ASP A 201 -14.15 4.64 -3.20
N PHE A 202 -13.46 5.76 -3.44
CA PHE A 202 -12.63 6.44 -2.46
C PHE A 202 -13.08 7.89 -2.30
N LYS A 203 -13.02 8.41 -1.08
CA LYS A 203 -13.18 9.83 -0.76
C LYS A 203 -12.27 10.24 0.38
N ASN A 204 -12.18 11.56 0.63
CA ASN A 204 -11.41 12.13 1.74
C ASN A 204 -9.95 11.63 1.76
N ILE A 205 -9.34 11.44 0.57
CA ILE A 205 -7.95 11.02 0.48
C ILE A 205 -7.08 12.23 0.85
N GLU A 206 -6.43 12.16 2.01
CA GLU A 206 -5.61 13.24 2.54
C GLU A 206 -4.27 12.69 3.03
N LEU A 207 -3.20 13.43 2.76
CA LEU A 207 -1.85 13.11 3.20
C LEU A 207 -1.29 14.25 4.03
N LEU A 208 -0.81 13.94 5.23
CA LEU A 208 0.01 14.81 6.04
C LEU A 208 1.47 14.38 5.90
N ASP A 209 2.24 15.17 5.15
CA ASP A 209 3.69 14.98 5.04
C ASP A 209 4.36 15.41 6.35
N LEU A 210 5.12 14.49 6.95
CA LEU A 210 5.84 14.71 8.20
C LEU A 210 7.32 15.06 7.99
N CYS A 211 7.73 15.25 6.72
CA CYS A 211 9.06 15.73 6.34
C CYS A 211 9.03 17.22 6.07
N GLY A 212 9.99 17.95 6.57
CA GLY A 212 10.10 19.37 6.29
C GLY A 212 11.14 20.11 7.12
N CYS A 213 11.10 21.42 7.04
CA CYS A 213 12.02 22.27 7.80
C CYS A 213 11.72 22.19 9.30
N THR A 214 12.66 21.68 10.08
CA THR A 214 12.57 21.55 11.54
C THR A 214 13.25 22.71 12.29
N ASP A 215 13.80 23.72 11.59
CA ASP A 215 14.35 24.90 12.23
C ASP A 215 13.22 25.89 12.63
N PRO A 216 13.01 26.16 13.94
CA PRO A 216 11.98 27.07 14.41
C PRO A 216 12.11 28.50 13.92
N LYS A 217 13.29 28.91 13.41
CA LYS A 217 13.56 30.24 12.86
C LYS A 217 13.11 30.39 11.40
N ALA A 218 12.83 29.30 10.73
CA ALA A 218 12.39 29.31 9.34
C ALA A 218 10.91 29.70 9.22
N LEU A 219 10.54 30.36 8.12
CA LEU A 219 9.16 30.80 7.84
C LEU A 219 8.20 29.64 7.61
N ASN A 220 8.71 28.52 7.13
CA ASN A 220 7.95 27.32 6.80
C ASN A 220 8.13 26.19 7.82
N TYR A 221 8.66 26.49 9.01
CA TYR A 221 8.67 25.56 10.14
C TYR A 221 7.26 25.10 10.50
N LYS A 222 7.12 23.80 10.78
CA LYS A 222 5.92 23.22 11.39
C LYS A 222 6.33 22.29 12.54
N SER A 223 5.67 22.42 13.67
CA SER A 223 5.99 21.64 14.87
C SER A 223 5.70 20.14 14.72
N TYR A 224 4.91 19.74 13.73
CA TYR A 224 4.59 18.33 13.43
C TYR A 224 5.60 17.65 12.49
N PHE A 225 6.56 18.37 11.90
CA PHE A 225 7.64 17.73 11.14
C PHE A 225 8.54 16.94 12.07
N ILE A 226 8.69 15.66 11.81
CA ILE A 226 9.52 14.73 12.59
C ILE A 226 10.76 14.29 11.82
N LYS A 227 10.72 14.35 10.49
CA LYS A 227 11.87 14.10 9.62
C LYS A 227 12.37 15.43 9.05
N SER A 228 13.61 15.76 9.39
CA SER A 228 14.21 17.03 8.93
C SER A 228 14.54 16.99 7.43
N ASP A 229 14.05 18.00 6.71
CA ASP A 229 14.55 18.45 5.42
C ASP A 229 14.97 19.91 5.54
N ASN A 230 16.17 20.15 6.08
CA ASN A 230 16.66 21.50 6.30
C ASN A 230 17.00 22.25 5.00
N LYS A 231 17.11 21.56 3.86
CA LYS A 231 17.25 22.19 2.55
C LYS A 231 15.98 22.89 2.11
N ALA A 232 14.83 22.46 2.62
CA ALA A 232 13.53 23.09 2.37
C ALA A 232 13.27 24.31 3.24
N CYS A 233 14.16 24.70 4.19
CA CYS A 233 13.95 25.84 5.07
C CYS A 233 13.99 27.18 4.29
N ILE A 234 12.98 28.00 4.54
CA ILE A 234 12.83 29.34 3.96
C ILE A 234 13.05 30.37 5.06
N TYR A 235 13.96 31.29 4.82
CA TYR A 235 14.27 32.39 5.76
C TYR A 235 13.89 33.73 5.15
N LYS A 236 13.68 34.75 6.02
CA LYS A 236 13.52 36.11 5.54
C LYS A 236 14.84 36.57 4.89
N SER A 237 14.74 37.14 3.69
CA SER A 237 15.86 37.88 3.10
C SER A 237 16.14 39.11 3.98
N ASN A 238 17.39 39.29 4.35
CA ASN A 238 17.84 40.54 5.03
C ASN A 238 17.79 41.71 4.06
#